data_e4a71f5d88eeb7da11840b4024667089
#
_entry.id   e4a71f5d88eeb7da11840b4024667089
#
_cell.length_a   1.000
_cell.length_b   1.000
_cell.length_c   1.000
_cell.angle_alpha   90.00
_cell.angle_beta   90.00
_cell.angle_gamma   90.00
#
_symmetry.space_group_name_H-M   'P 1'
#
loop_
_entity.id
_entity.type
_entity.pdbx_description
1 polymer ?
#
loop_
_entity_poly.entity_id
_entity_poly.type
_entity_poly.pdbx_seq_one_letter_code
_entity_poly.pdbx_strand_id
1 'polypeptide(L)'
;GRGVFDDVRQARINRTILFMKDRSTYWTKLIFEIARFERKAHRLGMIPAVRLNGTSDIKWESTPVRINGITPDPRLGAVGGTSIMALFPNVVFYDYTAWPYEKRPTSALPSNYDLTFSRKENNDAEVLHNLHNGRRVAVVFNTKKGQPAPTSYTAVDGSIWPVVNGDESDVRFMDPAGVVVALYAKGKARKDTSGFVVDAFKTEYRTKEDRMADRIFQGSPMA
;
A
#
# COMPACT_ATOMS: atom_id res chain seq x y z
N GLY A 1 -6.51 7.95 -5.26
CA GLY A 1 -7.83 8.32 -5.70
C GLY A 1 -8.10 9.79 -5.43
N ARG A 2 -8.12 10.59 -6.47
CA ARG A 2 -8.62 11.96 -6.37
C ARG A 2 -10.13 11.83 -6.30
N GLY A 3 -10.74 12.16 -5.14
CA GLY A 3 -12.17 12.31 -5.05
C GLY A 3 -12.63 13.31 -6.09
N VAL A 4 -13.48 12.87 -6.97
CA VAL A 4 -14.12 13.73 -7.99
C VAL A 4 -15.11 14.68 -7.30
N PHE A 5 -15.45 14.44 -6.05
CA PHE A 5 -16.40 15.19 -5.26
C PHE A 5 -15.67 16.13 -4.30
N ASP A 6 -16.02 17.40 -4.32
CA ASP A 6 -15.46 18.44 -3.45
C ASP A 6 -15.60 18.07 -1.96
N ASP A 7 -16.70 17.43 -1.57
CA ASP A 7 -16.94 16.97 -0.20
C ASP A 7 -15.89 15.96 0.29
N VAL A 8 -15.49 14.99 -0.56
CA VAL A 8 -14.46 14.01 -0.21
C VAL A 8 -13.09 14.67 -0.08
N ARG A 9 -12.80 15.62 -0.96
CA ARG A 9 -11.56 16.40 -0.88
C ARG A 9 -11.56 17.26 0.38
N GLN A 10 -12.64 17.97 0.67
CA GLN A 10 -12.75 18.80 1.86
C GLN A 10 -12.66 17.98 3.15
N ALA A 11 -13.29 16.81 3.20
CA ALA A 11 -13.19 15.90 4.34
C ALA A 11 -11.73 15.45 4.60
N ARG A 12 -10.96 15.17 3.54
CA ARG A 12 -9.53 14.84 3.67
C ARG A 12 -8.71 16.02 4.19
N ILE A 13 -8.94 17.21 3.65
CA ILE A 13 -8.28 18.45 4.11
C ILE A 13 -8.58 18.67 5.59
N ASN A 14 -9.85 18.59 5.99
CA ASN A 14 -10.27 18.80 7.37
C ASN A 14 -9.62 17.79 8.34
N ARG A 15 -9.52 16.49 7.95
CA ARG A 15 -8.82 15.48 8.74
C ARG A 15 -7.32 15.77 8.86
N THR A 16 -6.69 16.23 7.80
CA THR A 16 -5.28 16.62 7.81
C THR A 16 -5.05 17.82 8.74
N ILE A 17 -5.90 18.84 8.63
CA ILE A 17 -5.84 20.02 9.52
C ILE A 17 -6.03 19.60 10.98
N LEU A 18 -6.99 18.75 11.25
CA LEU A 18 -7.25 18.25 12.61
C LEU A 18 -6.02 17.49 13.15
N PHE A 19 -5.45 16.58 12.35
CA PHE A 19 -4.25 15.83 12.73
C PHE A 19 -3.04 16.75 13.00
N MET A 20 -2.91 17.85 12.26
CA MET A 20 -1.79 18.78 12.44
C MET A 20 -1.99 19.77 13.59
N LYS A 21 -3.20 20.24 13.81
CA LYS A 21 -3.50 21.34 14.75
C LYS A 21 -4.07 20.89 16.10
N ASP A 22 -4.82 19.78 16.12
CA ASP A 22 -5.45 19.25 17.32
C ASP A 22 -5.45 17.72 17.33
N ARG A 23 -4.29 17.18 17.66
CA ARG A 23 -4.06 15.73 17.70
C ARG A 23 -4.91 15.02 18.74
N SER A 24 -5.22 15.67 19.84
CA SER A 24 -6.07 15.10 20.90
C SER A 24 -7.46 14.79 20.36
N THR A 25 -8.10 15.78 19.76
CA THR A 25 -9.42 15.61 19.13
C THR A 25 -9.37 14.63 17.95
N TYR A 26 -8.29 14.65 17.13
CA TYR A 26 -8.11 13.68 16.05
C TYR A 26 -8.11 12.24 16.59
N TRP A 27 -7.28 11.95 17.60
CA TRP A 27 -7.19 10.62 18.18
C TRP A 27 -8.50 10.17 18.82
N THR A 28 -9.15 11.05 19.57
CA THR A 28 -10.45 10.75 20.19
C THR A 28 -11.48 10.33 19.15
N LYS A 29 -11.60 11.08 18.06
CA LYS A 29 -12.52 10.75 16.97
C LYS A 29 -12.15 9.45 16.26
N LEU A 30 -10.87 9.26 15.91
CA LEU A 30 -10.40 8.07 15.20
C LEU A 30 -10.63 6.80 16.02
N ILE A 31 -10.31 6.82 17.31
CA ILE A 31 -10.51 5.69 18.22
C ILE A 31 -12.00 5.36 18.34
N PHE A 32 -12.83 6.37 18.50
CA PHE A 32 -14.28 6.17 18.57
C PHE A 32 -14.84 5.53 17.28
N GLU A 33 -14.39 6.02 16.12
CA GLU A 33 -14.79 5.47 14.81
C GLU A 33 -14.34 4.02 14.65
N ILE A 34 -13.08 3.69 14.99
CA ILE A 34 -12.56 2.32 14.88
C ILE A 34 -13.29 1.38 15.85
N ALA A 35 -13.51 1.80 17.11
CA ALA A 35 -14.23 1.00 18.09
C ALA A 35 -15.69 0.72 17.67
N ARG A 36 -16.36 1.70 17.08
CA ARG A 36 -17.71 1.53 16.53
C ARG A 36 -17.72 0.57 15.35
N PHE A 37 -16.73 0.70 14.46
CA PHE A 37 -16.56 -0.17 13.28
C PHE A 37 -16.27 -1.61 13.68
N GLU A 38 -15.32 -1.84 14.61
CA GLU A 38 -14.97 -3.15 15.16
C GLU A 38 -16.21 -3.86 15.73
N ARG A 39 -17.00 -3.18 16.60
CA ARG A 39 -18.26 -3.74 17.12
C ARG A 39 -19.26 -4.10 16.04
N LYS A 40 -19.36 -3.28 14.98
CA LYS A 40 -20.23 -3.58 13.83
C LYS A 40 -19.75 -4.81 13.08
N ALA A 41 -18.45 -4.91 12.78
CA ALA A 41 -17.86 -6.04 12.08
C ALA A 41 -18.08 -7.35 12.85
N HIS A 42 -17.83 -7.36 14.16
CA HIS A 42 -18.07 -8.53 15.02
C HIS A 42 -19.53 -8.99 15.00
N ARG A 43 -20.50 -8.07 15.07
CA ARG A 43 -21.93 -8.42 14.97
C ARG A 43 -22.32 -9.05 13.64
N LEU A 44 -21.56 -8.74 12.58
CA LEU A 44 -21.76 -9.28 11.24
C LEU A 44 -20.91 -10.52 10.96
N GLY A 45 -20.15 -11.02 11.93
CA GLY A 45 -19.22 -12.14 11.72
C GLY A 45 -18.08 -11.83 10.76
N MET A 46 -17.71 -10.54 10.62
CA MET A 46 -16.69 -10.06 9.71
C MET A 46 -15.39 -9.68 10.44
N ILE A 47 -14.26 -9.83 9.77
CA ILE A 47 -12.97 -9.34 10.26
C ILE A 47 -12.90 -7.81 10.02
N PRO A 48 -12.73 -7.01 11.08
CA PRO A 48 -12.56 -5.57 10.92
C PRO A 48 -11.20 -5.25 10.29
N ALA A 49 -11.20 -4.55 9.16
CA ALA A 49 -9.99 -4.13 8.48
C ALA A 49 -10.00 -2.61 8.24
N VAL A 50 -8.92 -1.92 8.60
CA VAL A 50 -8.82 -0.45 8.56
C VAL A 50 -7.59 -0.03 7.78
N ARG A 51 -7.78 0.88 6.83
CA ARG A 51 -6.72 1.56 6.11
C ARG A 51 -6.60 3.01 6.59
N LEU A 52 -5.45 3.36 7.16
CA LEU A 52 -5.21 4.68 7.75
C LEU A 52 -4.64 5.68 6.74
N ASN A 53 -3.70 5.24 5.91
CA ASN A 53 -3.03 6.07 4.91
C ASN A 53 -3.79 6.11 3.57
N GLY A 54 -4.84 6.90 3.48
CA GLY A 54 -5.58 7.05 2.22
C GLY A 54 -4.80 7.83 1.15
N THR A 55 -4.02 8.84 1.56
CA THR A 55 -3.21 9.71 0.69
C THR A 55 -1.91 10.17 1.35
N SER A 56 -1.59 9.63 2.51
CA SER A 56 -0.36 9.88 3.28
C SER A 56 0.48 8.61 3.35
N ASP A 57 1.67 8.72 3.91
CA ASP A 57 2.54 7.59 4.25
C ASP A 57 3.12 7.81 5.66
N ILE A 58 2.19 7.97 6.62
CA ILE A 58 2.52 8.15 8.03
C ILE A 58 2.89 6.79 8.62
N LYS A 59 3.97 6.77 9.41
CA LYS A 59 4.39 5.59 10.17
C LYS A 59 3.51 5.44 11.42
N TRP A 60 2.31 4.91 11.25
CA TRP A 60 1.34 4.76 12.33
C TRP A 60 1.81 3.82 13.44
N GLU A 61 2.65 2.85 13.11
CA GLU A 61 3.27 1.92 14.05
C GLU A 61 4.15 2.61 15.08
N SER A 62 4.77 3.74 14.70
CA SER A 62 5.64 4.54 15.54
C SER A 62 5.04 5.89 15.94
N THR A 63 3.79 6.15 15.54
CA THR A 63 3.08 7.39 15.91
C THR A 63 2.27 7.15 17.19
N PRO A 64 2.71 7.71 18.34
CA PRO A 64 2.04 7.47 19.61
C PRO A 64 0.68 8.15 19.66
N VAL A 65 -0.31 7.44 20.18
CA VAL A 65 -1.61 8.02 20.54
C VAL A 65 -1.42 8.88 21.78
N ARG A 66 -1.79 10.16 21.69
CA ARG A 66 -1.75 11.11 22.81
C ARG A 66 -3.05 11.86 22.88
N ILE A 67 -3.74 11.73 23.99
CA ILE A 67 -5.01 12.40 24.25
C ILE A 67 -4.88 13.20 25.55
N ASN A 68 -5.22 14.47 25.47
CA ASN A 68 -5.28 15.34 26.63
C ASN A 68 -6.73 15.40 27.08
N GLY A 69 -7.02 14.92 28.31
CA GLY A 69 -8.34 14.96 28.90
C GLY A 69 -8.95 13.57 29.18
N ILE A 70 -10.09 13.58 29.83
CA ILE A 70 -10.86 12.40 30.19
C ILE A 70 -11.60 11.91 28.95
N THR A 71 -11.35 10.67 28.54
CA THR A 71 -12.14 10.05 27.49
C THR A 71 -13.12 9.04 28.11
N PRO A 72 -14.31 8.92 27.55
CA PRO A 72 -15.28 7.94 28.04
C PRO A 72 -14.94 6.50 27.61
N ASP A 73 -13.92 6.27 26.79
CA ASP A 73 -13.52 4.93 26.35
C ASP A 73 -12.44 4.37 27.30
N PRO A 74 -12.69 3.24 28.02
CA PRO A 74 -11.73 2.62 28.92
C PRO A 74 -10.39 2.27 28.28
N ARG A 75 -10.36 2.07 26.94
CA ARG A 75 -9.12 1.80 26.18
C ARG A 75 -8.18 3.00 26.17
N LEU A 76 -8.70 4.20 26.44
CA LEU A 76 -7.94 5.44 26.39
C LEU A 76 -7.30 5.80 27.74
N GLY A 77 -7.82 5.28 28.85
CA GLY A 77 -7.29 5.56 30.18
C GLY A 77 -5.89 5.04 30.49
N ALA A 78 -5.40 4.06 29.70
CA ALA A 78 -4.12 3.39 29.93
C ALA A 78 -3.03 3.77 28.91
N VAL A 79 -3.26 4.71 27.98
CA VAL A 79 -2.55 4.71 26.70
C VAL A 79 -1.78 6.00 26.44
N GLY A 80 -0.91 6.37 27.34
CA GLY A 80 0.14 7.33 26.99
C GLY A 80 1.26 6.65 26.18
N GLY A 81 1.35 6.93 24.87
CA GLY A 81 2.50 6.56 24.09
C GLY A 81 2.46 5.26 23.27
N THR A 82 1.34 4.54 23.25
CA THR A 82 1.19 3.34 22.42
C THR A 82 0.66 3.65 21.01
N SER A 83 0.86 2.74 20.07
CA SER A 83 0.32 2.89 18.69
C SER A 83 -1.18 2.59 18.63
N ILE A 84 -1.85 3.07 17.60
CA ILE A 84 -3.27 2.77 17.35
C ILE A 84 -3.51 1.27 17.14
N MET A 85 -2.54 0.54 16.58
CA MET A 85 -2.60 -0.90 16.38
C MET A 85 -2.67 -1.65 17.70
N ALA A 86 -1.88 -1.22 18.69
CA ALA A 86 -1.88 -1.83 20.02
C ALA A 86 -3.19 -1.60 20.79
N LEU A 87 -3.92 -0.53 20.49
CA LEU A 87 -5.24 -0.28 21.07
C LEU A 87 -6.34 -1.19 20.51
N PHE A 88 -6.15 -1.68 19.30
CA PHE A 88 -7.13 -2.49 18.59
C PHE A 88 -6.51 -3.80 18.09
N PRO A 89 -6.14 -4.72 18.98
CA PRO A 89 -5.44 -5.95 18.60
C PRO A 89 -6.27 -6.87 17.69
N ASN A 90 -7.59 -6.76 17.71
CA ASN A 90 -8.50 -7.55 16.86
C ASN A 90 -8.85 -6.88 15.54
N VAL A 91 -8.30 -5.71 15.26
CA VAL A 91 -8.48 -5.00 13.98
C VAL A 91 -7.24 -5.22 13.12
N VAL A 92 -7.42 -5.62 11.88
CA VAL A 92 -6.34 -5.68 10.90
C VAL A 92 -6.15 -4.29 10.32
N PHE A 93 -4.95 -3.76 10.45
CA PHE A 93 -4.57 -2.52 9.78
C PHE A 93 -3.77 -2.84 8.53
N TYR A 94 -3.97 -2.08 7.46
CA TYR A 94 -3.20 -2.26 6.22
C TYR A 94 -3.04 -0.94 5.49
N ASP A 95 -1.88 -0.74 4.88
CA ASP A 95 -1.57 0.48 4.14
C ASP A 95 -0.61 0.21 2.97
N TYR A 96 -0.45 1.24 2.15
CA TYR A 96 0.63 1.31 1.16
C TYR A 96 1.74 2.21 1.69
N THR A 97 2.99 1.87 1.36
CA THR A 97 4.15 2.68 1.73
C THR A 97 5.13 2.83 0.57
N ALA A 98 5.83 3.95 0.53
CA ALA A 98 6.97 4.17 -0.34
C ALA A 98 8.28 4.33 0.47
N TRP A 99 8.24 4.10 1.77
CA TRP A 99 9.44 4.07 2.60
C TRP A 99 10.31 2.86 2.27
N PRO A 100 11.64 3.03 2.20
CA PRO A 100 12.58 1.92 2.10
C PRO A 100 12.32 0.83 3.14
N TYR A 101 12.59 -0.42 2.78
CA TYR A 101 12.33 -1.57 3.65
C TYR A 101 13.03 -1.44 5.01
N GLU A 102 14.30 -0.98 5.04
CA GLU A 102 15.11 -0.81 6.25
C GLU A 102 14.51 0.22 7.23
N LYS A 103 13.73 1.17 6.71
CA LYS A 103 13.05 2.19 7.53
C LYS A 103 11.73 1.70 8.12
N ARG A 104 11.20 0.60 7.59
CA ARG A 104 9.93 -0.04 8.03
C ARG A 104 9.97 -1.56 7.77
N PRO A 105 10.94 -2.30 8.34
CA PRO A 105 11.04 -3.74 8.12
C PRO A 105 9.80 -4.46 8.69
N THR A 106 9.38 -5.56 8.04
CA THR A 106 8.21 -6.33 8.47
C THR A 106 8.33 -6.83 9.92
N SER A 107 9.55 -7.16 10.35
CA SER A 107 9.85 -7.61 11.71
C SER A 107 9.63 -6.54 12.79
N ALA A 108 9.58 -5.26 12.42
CA ALA A 108 9.33 -4.15 13.35
C ALA A 108 7.86 -3.68 13.35
N LEU A 109 7.01 -4.28 12.50
CA LEU A 109 5.59 -3.95 12.47
C LEU A 109 4.81 -4.70 13.54
N PRO A 110 3.75 -4.09 14.10
CA PRO A 110 2.76 -4.82 14.88
C PRO A 110 2.17 -5.99 14.08
N SER A 111 1.88 -7.11 14.73
CA SER A 111 1.37 -8.33 14.07
C SER A 111 0.04 -8.14 13.32
N ASN A 112 -0.71 -7.12 13.69
CA ASN A 112 -1.97 -6.74 13.06
C ASN A 112 -1.84 -5.58 12.06
N TYR A 113 -0.60 -5.28 11.58
CA TYR A 113 -0.38 -4.23 10.58
C TYR A 113 0.36 -4.77 9.35
N ASP A 114 -0.28 -4.68 8.20
CA ASP A 114 0.25 -5.13 6.90
C ASP A 114 0.60 -3.95 6.00
N LEU A 115 1.75 -4.02 5.33
CA LEU A 115 2.20 -2.99 4.40
C LEU A 115 2.49 -3.56 3.02
N THR A 116 1.92 -2.93 2.00
CA THR A 116 2.27 -3.15 0.60
C THR A 116 3.18 -2.03 0.12
N PHE A 117 4.34 -2.37 -0.45
CA PHE A 117 5.25 -1.36 -0.99
C PHE A 117 4.72 -0.82 -2.32
N SER A 118 4.91 0.47 -2.57
CA SER A 118 4.49 1.13 -3.82
C SER A 118 5.69 1.35 -4.74
N ARG A 119 5.72 0.67 -5.89
CA ARG A 119 6.70 0.95 -6.93
C ARG A 119 6.47 2.35 -7.49
N LYS A 120 7.58 3.05 -7.73
CA LYS A 120 7.67 4.34 -8.43
C LYS A 120 8.68 4.24 -9.56
N GLU A 121 8.82 5.31 -10.34
CA GLU A 121 9.68 5.40 -11.51
C GLU A 121 11.18 5.13 -11.24
N ASN A 122 11.64 5.29 -10.00
CA ASN A 122 13.06 5.28 -9.65
C ASN A 122 13.40 4.48 -8.37
N ASN A 123 12.55 3.52 -7.98
CA ASN A 123 12.78 2.75 -6.75
C ASN A 123 12.83 1.23 -6.99
N ASP A 124 13.34 0.79 -8.12
CA ASP A 124 13.36 -0.64 -8.49
C ASP A 124 14.26 -1.50 -7.58
N ALA A 125 15.33 -0.93 -7.02
CA ALA A 125 16.15 -1.62 -6.00
C ALA A 125 15.33 -1.91 -4.74
N GLU A 126 14.50 -0.96 -4.29
CA GLU A 126 13.59 -1.13 -3.17
C GLU A 126 12.46 -2.13 -3.49
N VAL A 127 11.99 -2.17 -4.74
CA VAL A 127 11.04 -3.19 -5.19
C VAL A 127 11.60 -4.59 -4.94
N LEU A 128 12.82 -4.87 -5.41
CA LEU A 128 13.51 -6.14 -5.20
C LEU A 128 13.68 -6.45 -3.73
N HIS A 129 14.17 -5.49 -2.96
CA HIS A 129 14.40 -5.68 -1.53
C HIS A 129 13.09 -6.05 -0.80
N ASN A 130 11.98 -5.38 -1.11
CA ASN A 130 10.67 -5.68 -0.52
C ASN A 130 10.19 -7.08 -0.91
N LEU A 131 10.28 -7.45 -2.19
CA LEU A 131 9.85 -8.76 -2.68
C LEU A 131 10.66 -9.90 -2.06
N HIS A 132 12.00 -9.80 -2.00
CA HIS A 132 12.87 -10.80 -1.37
C HIS A 132 12.59 -10.97 0.13
N ASN A 133 12.11 -9.93 0.80
CA ASN A 133 11.70 -9.98 2.21
C ASN A 133 10.21 -10.34 2.39
N GLY A 134 9.56 -10.87 1.36
CA GLY A 134 8.19 -11.36 1.43
C GLY A 134 7.11 -10.27 1.44
N ARG A 135 7.48 -8.98 1.28
CA ARG A 135 6.49 -7.91 1.19
C ARG A 135 5.87 -7.85 -0.20
N ARG A 136 4.58 -7.59 -0.28
CA ARG A 136 3.86 -7.33 -1.53
C ARG A 136 4.28 -5.99 -2.10
N VAL A 137 4.34 -5.91 -3.44
CA VAL A 137 4.69 -4.67 -4.15
C VAL A 137 3.61 -4.30 -5.14
N ALA A 138 2.99 -3.14 -4.97
CA ALA A 138 2.03 -2.60 -5.91
C ALA A 138 2.74 -1.96 -7.11
N VAL A 139 2.38 -2.40 -8.30
CA VAL A 139 2.90 -1.92 -9.58
C VAL A 139 1.74 -1.48 -10.47
N VAL A 140 1.85 -0.30 -11.06
CA VAL A 140 0.85 0.20 -12.02
C VAL A 140 1.27 -0.22 -13.43
N PHE A 141 0.37 -0.92 -14.12
CA PHE A 141 0.58 -1.38 -15.49
C PHE A 141 -0.25 -0.55 -16.49
N ASN A 142 0.17 -0.55 -17.75
CA ASN A 142 -0.52 0.13 -18.85
C ASN A 142 -1.82 -0.58 -19.29
N THR A 143 -2.26 -1.58 -18.55
CA THR A 143 -3.55 -2.25 -18.76
C THR A 143 -4.73 -1.29 -18.54
N LYS A 144 -5.87 -1.59 -19.17
CA LYS A 144 -7.13 -0.84 -19.01
C LYS A 144 -8.05 -1.55 -18.03
N LYS A 145 -9.02 -0.81 -17.50
CA LYS A 145 -10.09 -1.41 -16.67
C LYS A 145 -10.78 -2.56 -17.43
N GLY A 146 -10.85 -3.74 -16.79
CA GLY A 146 -11.45 -4.92 -17.38
C GLY A 146 -10.53 -5.76 -18.26
N GLN A 147 -9.31 -5.31 -18.52
CA GLN A 147 -8.27 -6.16 -19.11
C GLN A 147 -7.65 -7.05 -18.02
N PRO A 148 -7.20 -8.27 -18.37
CA PRO A 148 -6.50 -9.12 -17.42
C PRO A 148 -5.21 -8.44 -16.94
N ALA A 149 -4.88 -8.66 -15.67
CA ALA A 149 -3.57 -8.31 -15.14
C ALA A 149 -2.49 -9.23 -15.77
N PRO A 150 -1.23 -8.78 -15.90
CA PRO A 150 -0.14 -9.68 -16.27
C PRO A 150 -0.01 -10.80 -15.23
N THR A 151 0.43 -11.98 -15.65
CA THR A 151 0.60 -13.15 -14.77
C THR A 151 1.95 -13.15 -14.04
N SER A 152 2.93 -12.42 -14.60
CA SER A 152 4.28 -12.30 -14.04
C SER A 152 4.82 -10.89 -14.17
N TYR A 153 5.79 -10.57 -13.31
CA TYR A 153 6.56 -9.32 -13.33
C TYR A 153 8.05 -9.66 -13.38
N THR A 154 8.75 -9.14 -14.37
CA THR A 154 10.21 -9.25 -14.46
C THR A 154 10.86 -8.03 -13.82
N ALA A 155 11.58 -8.24 -12.74
CA ALA A 155 12.30 -7.19 -12.04
C ALA A 155 13.61 -6.80 -12.76
N VAL A 156 14.26 -5.71 -12.31
CA VAL A 156 15.46 -5.15 -12.97
C VAL A 156 16.67 -6.09 -12.98
N ASP A 157 16.75 -7.02 -12.03
CA ASP A 157 17.79 -8.07 -11.99
C ASP A 157 17.45 -9.30 -12.87
N GLY A 158 16.26 -9.28 -13.47
CA GLY A 158 15.77 -10.36 -14.31
C GLY A 158 15.03 -11.45 -13.54
N SER A 159 14.86 -11.34 -12.24
CA SER A 159 14.00 -12.26 -11.47
C SER A 159 12.53 -12.10 -11.85
N ILE A 160 11.79 -13.22 -11.83
CA ILE A 160 10.38 -13.26 -12.22
C ILE A 160 9.53 -13.48 -10.96
N TRP A 161 8.55 -12.64 -10.76
CA TRP A 161 7.67 -12.64 -9.60
C TRP A 161 6.21 -12.88 -10.00
N PRO A 162 5.46 -13.66 -9.22
CA PRO A 162 4.03 -13.86 -9.48
C PRO A 162 3.26 -12.56 -9.28
N VAL A 163 2.18 -12.41 -10.05
CA VAL A 163 1.32 -11.23 -10.03
C VAL A 163 -0.09 -11.61 -9.59
N VAL A 164 -0.69 -10.79 -8.75
CA VAL A 164 -2.10 -10.87 -8.38
C VAL A 164 -2.84 -9.62 -8.85
N ASN A 165 -4.13 -9.76 -9.18
CA ASN A 165 -4.94 -8.63 -9.62
C ASN A 165 -5.35 -7.75 -8.41
N GLY A 166 -4.77 -6.56 -8.30
CA GLY A 166 -5.04 -5.61 -7.23
C GLY A 166 -6.29 -4.76 -7.41
N ASP A 167 -6.93 -4.83 -8.57
CA ASP A 167 -8.15 -4.06 -8.84
C ASP A 167 -9.44 -4.80 -8.48
N GLU A 168 -9.37 -6.09 -8.14
CA GLU A 168 -10.52 -6.88 -7.66
C GLU A 168 -10.87 -6.60 -6.20
N SER A 169 -9.88 -6.37 -5.38
CA SER A 169 -10.04 -6.06 -3.96
C SER A 169 -8.99 -5.05 -3.53
N ASP A 170 -9.25 -4.30 -2.45
CA ASP A 170 -8.24 -3.43 -1.80
C ASP A 170 -7.63 -4.09 -0.55
N VAL A 171 -8.04 -5.33 -0.23
CA VAL A 171 -7.66 -6.05 1.00
C VAL A 171 -6.37 -6.83 0.78
N ARG A 172 -5.24 -6.12 0.81
CA ARG A 172 -3.91 -6.65 0.45
C ARG A 172 -3.38 -7.74 1.37
N PHE A 173 -3.71 -7.69 2.65
CA PHE A 173 -3.25 -8.70 3.62
C PHE A 173 -3.80 -10.11 3.35
N MET A 174 -4.79 -10.26 2.45
CA MET A 174 -5.29 -11.56 1.98
C MET A 174 -4.46 -12.13 0.81
N ASP A 175 -3.67 -11.29 0.12
CA ASP A 175 -2.84 -11.74 -0.98
C ASP A 175 -1.62 -12.54 -0.45
N PRO A 176 -1.05 -13.47 -1.23
CA PRO A 176 0.18 -14.16 -0.87
C PRO A 176 1.35 -13.20 -0.57
N ALA A 177 2.29 -13.62 0.24
CA ALA A 177 3.53 -12.87 0.49
C ALA A 177 4.44 -12.88 -0.75
N GLY A 178 5.25 -11.82 -0.93
CA GLY A 178 6.25 -11.76 -1.99
C GLY A 178 5.68 -11.76 -3.41
N VAL A 179 4.50 -11.17 -3.61
CA VAL A 179 3.88 -11.05 -4.92
C VAL A 179 3.81 -9.59 -5.37
N VAL A 180 3.72 -9.41 -6.68
CA VAL A 180 3.39 -8.11 -7.28
C VAL A 180 1.86 -7.97 -7.37
N VAL A 181 1.37 -6.84 -6.88
CA VAL A 181 -0.04 -6.45 -6.92
C VAL A 181 -0.23 -5.54 -8.13
N ALA A 182 -0.84 -6.06 -9.19
CA ALA A 182 -1.07 -5.31 -10.42
C ALA A 182 -2.26 -4.35 -10.27
N LEU A 183 -2.02 -3.09 -10.63
CA LEU A 183 -3.03 -2.04 -10.71
C LEU A 183 -3.04 -1.48 -12.14
N TYR A 184 -4.23 -1.27 -12.72
CA TYR A 184 -4.30 -0.61 -14.03
C TYR A 184 -4.10 0.91 -13.91
N ALA A 185 -3.53 1.52 -14.96
CA ALA A 185 -3.30 2.96 -15.01
C ALA A 185 -4.62 3.75 -15.02
N LYS A 186 -4.78 4.70 -14.07
CA LYS A 186 -5.97 5.54 -13.89
C LYS A 186 -5.66 7.02 -14.11
N GLY A 187 -6.59 7.76 -14.66
CA GLY A 187 -6.49 9.21 -14.81
C GLY A 187 -5.22 9.65 -15.57
N LYS A 188 -4.39 10.48 -14.94
CA LYS A 188 -3.16 11.01 -15.55
C LYS A 188 -2.10 9.93 -15.81
N ALA A 189 -2.09 8.85 -15.02
CA ALA A 189 -1.15 7.75 -15.20
C ALA A 189 -1.28 7.05 -16.58
N ARG A 190 -2.44 7.15 -17.25
CA ARG A 190 -2.61 6.63 -18.62
C ARG A 190 -1.71 7.29 -19.67
N LYS A 191 -1.17 8.46 -19.35
CA LYS A 191 -0.28 9.25 -20.22
C LYS A 191 1.12 9.36 -19.60
N ASP A 192 1.46 8.41 -18.72
CA ASP A 192 2.75 8.42 -18.07
C ASP A 192 3.88 8.08 -19.06
N THR A 193 4.96 8.85 -18.98
CA THR A 193 6.20 8.64 -19.72
C THR A 193 7.41 8.61 -18.80
N SER A 194 7.19 8.69 -17.48
CA SER A 194 8.27 8.72 -16.48
C SER A 194 8.84 7.33 -16.14
N GLY A 195 8.12 6.26 -16.53
CA GLY A 195 8.40 4.90 -16.11
C GLY A 195 7.69 4.47 -14.82
N PHE A 196 6.82 5.31 -14.26
CA PHE A 196 5.94 4.92 -13.17
C PHE A 196 4.97 3.82 -13.60
N VAL A 197 4.41 3.92 -14.81
CA VAL A 197 3.57 2.89 -15.41
C VAL A 197 4.44 1.90 -16.18
N VAL A 198 4.31 0.63 -15.84
CA VAL A 198 5.04 -0.48 -16.44
C VAL A 198 4.25 -1.05 -17.62
N ASP A 199 4.96 -1.42 -18.67
CA ASP A 199 4.37 -2.11 -19.82
C ASP A 199 4.09 -3.57 -19.47
N ALA A 200 2.81 -3.93 -19.39
CA ALA A 200 2.37 -5.29 -19.09
C ALA A 200 2.93 -6.33 -20.07
N PHE A 201 3.01 -5.99 -21.34
CA PHE A 201 3.46 -6.91 -22.38
C PHE A 201 4.98 -7.14 -22.35
N LYS A 202 5.77 -6.14 -21.95
CA LYS A 202 7.22 -6.30 -21.77
C LYS A 202 7.59 -7.18 -20.58
N THR A 203 6.72 -7.32 -19.60
CA THR A 203 6.95 -8.17 -18.42
C THR A 203 6.61 -9.63 -18.68
N GLU A 204 5.70 -9.93 -19.62
CA GLU A 204 5.29 -11.30 -19.93
C GLU A 204 6.23 -12.02 -20.91
N TYR A 205 6.90 -11.27 -21.79
CA TYR A 205 7.68 -11.83 -22.92
C TYR A 205 9.20 -11.86 -22.72
N ARG A 206 9.73 -11.51 -21.55
CA ARG A 206 11.17 -11.62 -21.30
C ARG A 206 11.55 -13.00 -20.75
N THR A 207 11.42 -14.01 -21.59
CA THR A 207 12.10 -15.28 -21.39
C THR A 207 13.63 -15.10 -21.55
N LYS A 208 14.42 -16.11 -21.16
CA LYS A 208 15.89 -16.09 -21.43
C LYS A 208 16.19 -15.94 -22.93
N GLU A 209 15.34 -16.49 -23.76
CA GLU A 209 15.45 -16.46 -25.22
C GLU A 209 15.19 -15.05 -25.79
N ASP A 210 14.20 -14.33 -25.27
CA ASP A 210 13.90 -12.94 -25.69
C ASP A 210 15.04 -11.99 -25.34
N ARG A 211 15.72 -12.22 -24.20
CA ARG A 211 16.91 -11.43 -23.80
C ARG A 211 18.12 -11.73 -24.68
N MET A 212 18.21 -12.96 -25.17
CA MET A 212 19.29 -13.37 -26.09
C MET A 212 19.07 -12.79 -27.49
N ALA A 213 17.82 -12.75 -27.95
CA ALA A 213 17.43 -12.13 -29.21
C ALA A 213 17.70 -10.61 -29.23
N ASP A 214 17.35 -9.89 -28.15
CA ASP A 214 17.65 -8.46 -28.02
C ASP A 214 19.17 -8.17 -28.02
N ARG A 215 19.98 -9.03 -27.38
CA ARG A 215 21.44 -8.89 -27.39
C ARG A 215 22.05 -9.12 -28.80
N ILE A 216 21.48 -10.05 -29.53
CA ILE A 216 21.92 -10.34 -30.92
C ILE A 216 21.56 -9.16 -31.84
N PHE A 217 20.38 -8.56 -31.65
CA PHE A 217 19.91 -7.43 -32.45
C PHE A 217 20.65 -6.12 -32.16
N GLN A 218 21.08 -5.88 -30.89
CA GLN A 218 21.86 -4.70 -30.51
C GLN A 218 23.39 -4.86 -30.82
N GLY A 219 23.84 -6.04 -31.11
CA GLY A 219 25.25 -6.37 -31.40
C GLY A 219 25.61 -6.44 -32.86
N SER A 220 24.70 -6.26 -33.81
CA SER A 220 25.02 -6.23 -35.24
C SER A 220 25.33 -4.80 -35.69
N PRO A 221 26.57 -4.44 -35.99
CA PRO A 221 26.84 -3.17 -36.67
C PRO A 221 26.21 -3.25 -38.06
N MET A 222 25.37 -2.25 -38.36
CA MET A 222 24.92 -2.05 -39.75
C MET A 222 26.15 -1.76 -40.64
N ALA A 223 26.37 -2.66 -41.59
CA ALA A 223 27.30 -2.45 -42.68
C ALA A 223 26.73 -1.43 -43.68
#